data_f8e5d51a35e8d1199d81378717b0e23d
#
_entry.id   f8e5d51a35e8d1199d81378717b0e23d
#
_cell.length_a   1.000
_cell.length_b   1.000
_cell.length_c   1.000
_cell.angle_alpha   90.00
_cell.angle_beta   90.00
_cell.angle_gamma   90.00
#
_symmetry.space_group_name_H-M   'P 1'
#
loop_
_entity.id
_entity.type
_entity.pdbx_description
1 polymer ?
#
loop_
_entity_poly.entity_id
_entity_poly.type
_entity_poly.pdbx_seq_one_letter_code
_entity_poly.pdbx_strand_id
1 'polypeptide(L)'
;IVGVWITYYLVKKLGRKKALIATILLYIIGVFGDSYYGITIMNQITKNIYEFIFNIFDYTRNGLFYVPIFICLGHIVKTDTRKNTKLNLLYALLFFILISAEGSILHYYNLQRHDSMYLFLLPLMYFLFCYLMDHSKTSNKKIRNIATYIYIFHPLFIVGIRFVSGIIGMDKIFVENNLILYLLVCITTTIFAFLIEKIKEVVKNERK
;
A
#
# COMPACT_ATOMS: atom_id res chain seq x y z
N ILE A 1 -2.28 -9.73 9.11
CA ILE A 1 -2.34 -10.28 10.48
C ILE A 1 -0.95 -10.23 11.11
N VAL A 2 0.12 -10.79 10.50
CA VAL A 2 1.49 -10.84 11.05
C VAL A 2 2.00 -9.45 11.47
N GLY A 3 1.91 -8.44 10.62
CA GLY A 3 2.38 -7.08 10.92
C GLY A 3 1.66 -6.44 12.11
N VAL A 4 0.38 -6.75 12.32
CA VAL A 4 -0.38 -6.28 13.49
C VAL A 4 0.18 -6.89 14.78
N TRP A 5 0.43 -8.20 14.78
CA TRP A 5 1.01 -8.91 15.92
C TRP A 5 2.41 -8.40 16.27
N ILE A 6 3.25 -8.20 15.24
CA ILE A 6 4.61 -7.65 15.44
C ILE A 6 4.53 -6.25 16.04
N THR A 7 3.68 -5.37 15.49
CA THR A 7 3.52 -4.00 16.02
C THR A 7 3.02 -4.00 17.45
N TYR A 8 2.01 -4.82 17.75
CA TYR A 8 1.50 -4.96 19.11
C TYR A 8 2.59 -5.43 20.09
N TYR A 9 3.36 -6.45 19.72
CA TYR A 9 4.45 -6.97 20.54
C TYR A 9 5.55 -5.92 20.77
N LEU A 10 5.97 -5.20 19.73
CA LEU A 10 6.97 -4.13 19.82
C LEU A 10 6.49 -3.01 20.74
N VAL A 11 5.24 -2.57 20.61
CA VAL A 11 4.67 -1.52 21.46
C VAL A 11 4.57 -1.96 22.92
N LYS A 12 4.13 -3.21 23.15
CA LYS A 12 4.01 -3.77 24.50
C LYS A 12 5.37 -3.91 25.20
N LYS A 13 6.40 -4.35 24.48
CA LYS A 13 7.72 -4.64 25.06
C LYS A 13 8.63 -3.41 25.14
N LEU A 14 8.63 -2.56 24.14
CA LEU A 14 9.58 -1.44 24.03
C LEU A 14 8.95 -0.08 24.35
N GLY A 15 7.63 -0.01 24.43
CA GLY A 15 6.90 1.25 24.52
C GLY A 15 6.79 1.97 23.16
N ARG A 16 5.87 2.93 23.05
CA ARG A 16 5.48 3.55 21.77
C ARG A 16 6.63 4.20 20.99
N LYS A 17 7.49 4.99 21.67
CA LYS A 17 8.60 5.71 21.01
C LYS A 17 9.65 4.75 20.43
N LYS A 18 10.08 3.76 21.22
CA LYS A 18 11.07 2.78 20.77
C LYS A 18 10.51 1.84 19.71
N ALA A 19 9.22 1.47 19.82
CA ALA A 19 8.55 0.68 18.80
C ALA A 19 8.49 1.43 17.46
N LEU A 20 8.21 2.75 17.45
CA LEU A 20 8.26 3.55 16.23
C LEU A 20 9.65 3.54 15.60
N ILE A 21 10.71 3.74 16.38
CA ILE A 21 12.08 3.66 15.86
C ILE A 21 12.38 2.29 15.27
N ALA A 22 12.00 1.22 15.96
CA ALA A 22 12.18 -0.15 15.48
C ALA A 22 11.44 -0.41 14.15
N THR A 23 10.20 0.09 14.02
CA THR A 23 9.42 -0.07 12.78
C THR A 23 9.97 0.77 11.64
N ILE A 24 10.55 1.95 11.90
CA ILE A 24 11.28 2.75 10.90
C ILE A 24 12.52 1.99 10.41
N LEU A 25 13.30 1.41 11.32
CA LEU A 25 14.47 0.61 10.96
C LEU A 25 14.10 -0.61 10.11
N LEU A 26 13.03 -1.33 10.49
CA LEU A 26 12.51 -2.44 9.69
C LEU A 26 12.09 -1.98 8.29
N TYR A 27 11.43 -0.83 8.20
CA TYR A 27 11.02 -0.26 6.92
C TYR A 27 12.22 0.11 6.05
N ILE A 28 13.26 0.74 6.62
CA ILE A 28 14.49 1.08 5.90
C ILE A 28 15.16 -0.20 5.37
N ILE A 29 15.30 -1.25 6.18
CA ILE A 29 15.79 -2.54 5.72
C ILE A 29 14.93 -3.06 4.56
N GLY A 30 13.61 -2.94 4.66
CA GLY A 30 12.69 -3.30 3.60
C GLY A 30 12.92 -2.55 2.29
N VAL A 31 13.08 -1.21 2.36
CA VAL A 31 13.33 -0.32 1.21
C VAL A 31 14.60 -0.72 0.46
N PHE A 32 15.69 -1.01 1.19
CA PHE A 32 16.94 -1.46 0.60
C PHE A 32 16.89 -2.88 0.02
N GLY A 33 15.94 -3.71 0.43
CA GLY A 33 15.67 -5.02 -0.18
C GLY A 33 14.67 -4.98 -1.33
N ASP A 34 14.01 -3.85 -1.58
CA ASP A 34 12.98 -3.66 -2.61
C ASP A 34 13.45 -2.65 -3.67
N SER A 35 13.11 -1.37 -3.51
CA SER A 35 13.35 -0.35 -4.54
C SER A 35 14.81 0.11 -4.63
N TYR A 36 15.61 -0.06 -3.57
CA TYR A 36 17.03 0.31 -3.54
C TYR A 36 17.97 -0.89 -3.59
N TYR A 37 17.50 -2.05 -4.01
CA TYR A 37 18.27 -3.29 -4.00
C TYR A 37 19.56 -3.21 -4.84
N GLY A 38 19.54 -2.51 -5.98
CA GLY A 38 20.72 -2.31 -6.80
C GLY A 38 21.89 -1.66 -6.05
N ILE A 39 21.61 -0.76 -5.10
CA ILE A 39 22.65 -0.16 -4.25
C ILE A 39 23.20 -1.19 -3.26
N THR A 40 22.36 -2.05 -2.71
CA THR A 40 22.79 -3.03 -1.71
C THR A 40 23.69 -4.11 -2.27
N ILE A 41 23.53 -4.46 -3.55
CA ILE A 41 24.39 -5.46 -4.22
C ILE A 41 25.74 -4.94 -4.65
N MET A 42 25.97 -3.61 -4.62
CA MET A 42 27.28 -3.01 -4.93
C MET A 42 28.34 -3.38 -3.89
N ASN A 43 27.92 -3.69 -2.65
CA ASN A 43 28.83 -4.12 -1.59
C ASN A 43 28.57 -5.59 -1.27
N GLN A 44 29.64 -6.41 -1.24
CA GLN A 44 29.53 -7.87 -1.02
C GLN A 44 28.94 -8.21 0.35
N ILE A 45 29.22 -7.43 1.39
CA ILE A 45 28.69 -7.68 2.74
C ILE A 45 27.20 -7.49 2.77
N THR A 46 26.70 -6.35 2.26
CA THR A 46 25.25 -6.06 2.19
C THR A 46 24.54 -7.06 1.30
N LYS A 47 25.12 -7.43 0.16
CA LYS A 47 24.61 -8.47 -0.73
C LYS A 47 24.38 -9.78 0.02
N ASN A 48 25.37 -10.28 0.73
CA ASN A 48 25.27 -11.55 1.48
C ASN A 48 24.17 -11.48 2.58
N ILE A 49 24.04 -10.32 3.24
CA ILE A 49 22.97 -10.10 4.24
C ILE A 49 21.59 -10.20 3.58
N TYR A 50 21.39 -9.55 2.42
CA TYR A 50 20.10 -9.60 1.74
C TYR A 50 19.82 -10.95 1.09
N GLU A 51 20.82 -11.67 0.61
CA GLU A 51 20.68 -13.06 0.16
C GLU A 51 20.19 -13.95 1.32
N PHE A 52 20.73 -13.77 2.53
CA PHE A 52 20.25 -14.48 3.71
C PHE A 52 18.81 -14.11 4.05
N ILE A 53 18.45 -12.82 4.00
CA ILE A 53 17.06 -12.37 4.23
C ILE A 53 16.11 -13.01 3.20
N PHE A 54 16.51 -13.09 1.94
CA PHE A 54 15.68 -13.64 0.87
C PHE A 54 15.59 -15.17 0.90
N ASN A 55 16.51 -15.86 1.53
CA ASN A 55 16.38 -17.30 1.80
C ASN A 55 15.26 -17.59 2.82
N ILE A 56 14.93 -16.61 3.69
CA ILE A 56 13.85 -16.73 4.67
C ILE A 56 12.55 -16.11 4.15
N PHE A 57 12.66 -14.98 3.44
CA PHE A 57 11.53 -14.20 2.95
C PHE A 57 11.73 -13.94 1.46
N ASP A 58 10.79 -14.34 0.62
CA ASP A 58 10.87 -14.06 -0.82
C ASP A 58 10.93 -12.56 -1.13
N TYR A 59 10.27 -11.75 -0.30
CA TYR A 59 10.14 -10.30 -0.47
C TYR A 59 10.27 -9.57 0.86
N THR A 60 10.87 -8.37 0.82
CA THR A 60 10.87 -7.45 1.97
C THR A 60 9.55 -6.67 2.13
N ARG A 61 8.72 -6.59 1.09
CA ARG A 61 7.35 -6.03 1.17
C ARG A 61 6.37 -6.98 1.85
N ASN A 62 6.64 -7.35 3.07
CA ASN A 62 5.86 -8.35 3.83
C ASN A 62 5.35 -7.79 5.17
N GLY A 63 4.71 -8.65 5.95
CA GLY A 63 4.15 -8.29 7.25
C GLY A 63 5.18 -7.90 8.30
N LEU A 64 6.47 -8.20 8.12
CA LEU A 64 7.54 -7.84 9.04
C LEU A 64 8.14 -6.48 8.74
N PHE A 65 8.56 -6.23 7.51
CA PHE A 65 9.32 -5.03 7.15
C PHE A 65 8.42 -3.86 6.74
N TYR A 66 7.29 -4.13 6.09
CA TYR A 66 6.45 -3.10 5.49
C TYR A 66 5.29 -2.65 6.39
N VAL A 67 4.51 -3.59 6.93
CA VAL A 67 3.24 -3.29 7.59
C VAL A 67 3.37 -2.54 8.93
N PRO A 68 4.33 -2.85 9.82
CA PRO A 68 4.37 -2.29 11.17
C PRO A 68 4.44 -0.77 11.23
N ILE A 69 5.20 -0.14 10.33
CA ILE A 69 5.35 1.31 10.33
C ILE A 69 4.03 2.02 9.99
N PHE A 70 3.21 1.48 9.06
CA PHE A 70 1.93 2.08 8.70
C PHE A 70 0.90 1.98 9.83
N ILE A 71 0.96 0.93 10.65
CA ILE A 71 0.13 0.83 11.85
C ILE A 71 0.54 1.89 12.87
N CYS A 72 1.84 2.07 13.11
CA CYS A 72 2.36 3.14 13.97
C CYS A 72 2.00 4.52 13.42
N LEU A 73 2.11 4.73 12.11
CA LEU A 73 1.75 5.97 11.42
C LEU A 73 0.27 6.31 11.62
N GLY A 74 -0.63 5.33 11.44
CA GLY A 74 -2.07 5.53 11.68
C GLY A 74 -2.37 5.97 13.13
N HIS A 75 -1.63 5.45 14.11
CA HIS A 75 -1.75 5.91 15.49
C HIS A 75 -1.26 7.36 15.67
N ILE A 76 -0.13 7.73 15.04
CA ILE A 76 0.42 9.09 15.10
C ILE A 76 -0.58 10.08 14.48
N VAL A 77 -1.06 9.82 13.29
CA VAL A 77 -2.05 10.66 12.59
C VAL A 77 -3.31 10.86 13.44
N LYS A 78 -3.80 9.80 14.10
CA LYS A 78 -4.97 9.89 14.98
C LYS A 78 -4.72 10.80 16.20
N THR A 79 -3.50 10.83 16.71
CA THR A 79 -3.13 11.61 17.91
C THR A 79 -2.58 12.99 17.59
N ASP A 80 -2.32 13.27 16.31
CA ASP A 80 -1.81 14.58 15.90
C ASP A 80 -2.93 15.63 15.96
N THR A 81 -2.70 16.64 16.77
CA THR A 81 -3.64 17.75 16.98
C THR A 81 -3.41 18.92 16.02
N ARG A 82 -2.38 18.85 15.18
CA ARG A 82 -2.01 19.92 14.24
C ARG A 82 -2.99 19.92 13.05
N LYS A 83 -3.98 20.78 13.11
CA LYS A 83 -5.03 20.92 12.07
C LYS A 83 -4.68 22.06 11.13
N ASN A 84 -3.82 21.80 10.16
CA ASN A 84 -3.59 22.72 9.05
C ASN A 84 -3.83 21.99 7.71
N THR A 85 -5.09 21.89 7.34
CA THR A 85 -5.54 21.14 6.17
C THR A 85 -4.85 21.58 4.87
N LYS A 86 -4.65 22.89 4.69
CA LYS A 86 -3.97 23.43 3.47
C LYS A 86 -2.50 23.03 3.43
N LEU A 87 -1.82 23.10 4.58
CA LEU A 87 -0.41 22.73 4.68
C LEU A 87 -0.21 21.22 4.51
N ASN A 88 -1.11 20.40 5.10
CA ASN A 88 -1.10 18.96 4.91
C ASN A 88 -1.28 18.56 3.44
N LEU A 89 -2.20 19.22 2.72
CA LEU A 89 -2.37 19.00 1.28
C LEU A 89 -1.11 19.39 0.50
N LEU A 90 -0.53 20.57 0.79
CA LEU A 90 0.68 21.05 0.12
C LEU A 90 1.84 20.05 0.30
N TYR A 91 2.08 19.57 1.53
CA TYR A 91 3.11 18.57 1.79
C TYR A 91 2.79 17.21 1.14
N ALA A 92 1.53 16.78 1.13
CA ALA A 92 1.14 15.57 0.43
C ALA A 92 1.44 15.67 -1.08
N LEU A 93 1.13 16.80 -1.72
CA LEU A 93 1.46 17.03 -3.13
C LEU A 93 2.97 17.10 -3.36
N LEU A 94 3.72 17.77 -2.48
CA LEU A 94 5.19 17.81 -2.56
C LEU A 94 5.78 16.40 -2.49
N PHE A 95 5.37 15.59 -1.50
CA PHE A 95 5.89 14.24 -1.36
C PHE A 95 5.38 13.29 -2.45
N PHE A 96 4.24 13.57 -3.07
CA PHE A 96 3.79 12.86 -4.27
C PHE A 96 4.72 13.12 -5.47
N ILE A 97 5.16 14.35 -5.65
CA ILE A 97 6.15 14.69 -6.69
C ILE A 97 7.49 14.02 -6.38
N LEU A 98 7.92 14.07 -5.11
CA LEU A 98 9.20 13.47 -4.69
C LEU A 98 9.22 11.95 -4.86
N ILE A 99 8.15 11.24 -4.49
CA ILE A 99 8.08 9.78 -4.70
C ILE A 99 8.03 9.42 -6.19
N SER A 100 7.38 10.24 -7.01
CA SER A 100 7.35 10.04 -8.46
C SER A 100 8.75 10.24 -9.06
N ALA A 101 9.48 11.25 -8.61
CA ALA A 101 10.88 11.47 -9.02
C ALA A 101 11.79 10.34 -8.52
N GLU A 102 11.65 9.91 -7.25
CA GLU A 102 12.36 8.78 -6.65
C GLU A 102 12.18 7.52 -7.50
N GLY A 103 10.93 7.15 -7.80
CA GLY A 103 10.62 5.98 -8.62
C GLY A 103 11.20 6.07 -10.03
N SER A 104 11.11 7.24 -10.68
CA SER A 104 11.66 7.46 -12.02
C SER A 104 13.18 7.35 -12.05
N ILE A 105 13.87 7.90 -11.05
CA ILE A 105 15.32 7.83 -10.94
C ILE A 105 15.78 6.38 -10.71
N LEU A 106 15.15 5.69 -9.75
CA LEU A 106 15.50 4.31 -9.43
C LEU A 106 15.25 3.37 -10.62
N HIS A 107 14.17 3.61 -11.36
CA HIS A 107 13.84 2.87 -12.58
C HIS A 107 14.89 3.14 -13.69
N TYR A 108 15.24 4.40 -13.91
CA TYR A 108 16.24 4.79 -14.92
C TYR A 108 17.61 4.11 -14.71
N TYR A 109 18.03 4.00 -13.44
CA TYR A 109 19.29 3.33 -13.09
C TYR A 109 19.15 1.81 -12.87
N ASN A 110 17.99 1.21 -13.09
CA ASN A 110 17.71 -0.22 -12.86
C ASN A 110 18.12 -0.70 -11.45
N LEU A 111 17.89 0.13 -10.44
CA LEU A 111 18.25 -0.18 -9.05
C LEU A 111 17.18 -0.99 -8.31
N GLN A 112 16.00 -1.09 -8.89
CA GLN A 112 14.83 -1.72 -8.27
C GLN A 112 14.84 -3.24 -8.48
N ARG A 113 14.54 -3.99 -7.42
CA ARG A 113 14.09 -5.37 -7.51
C ARG A 113 12.57 -5.44 -7.67
N HIS A 114 11.87 -4.54 -6.94
CA HIS A 114 10.43 -4.33 -7.00
C HIS A 114 10.11 -2.85 -6.72
N ASP A 115 8.93 -2.37 -7.12
CA ASP A 115 8.51 -0.96 -7.09
C ASP A 115 7.48 -0.74 -5.98
N SER A 116 7.78 -1.13 -4.74
CA SER A 116 6.75 -1.15 -3.69
C SER A 116 7.10 -0.32 -2.47
N MET A 117 8.37 -0.11 -2.18
CA MET A 117 8.83 0.52 -0.94
C MET A 117 9.76 1.70 -1.25
N TYR A 118 9.26 2.91 -1.10
CA TYR A 118 9.98 4.16 -1.38
C TYR A 118 10.21 4.97 -0.11
N LEU A 119 11.29 5.75 -0.03
CA LEU A 119 11.60 6.58 1.13
C LEU A 119 10.55 7.66 1.35
N PHE A 120 10.11 8.31 0.27
CA PHE A 120 9.11 9.37 0.34
C PHE A 120 7.68 8.87 0.53
N LEU A 121 7.44 7.55 0.54
CA LEU A 121 6.12 6.97 0.78
C LEU A 121 5.61 7.26 2.21
N LEU A 122 6.47 7.20 3.21
CA LEU A 122 6.07 7.43 4.60
C LEU A 122 5.58 8.86 4.85
N PRO A 123 6.35 9.92 4.50
CA PRO A 123 5.87 11.28 4.67
C PRO A 123 4.66 11.60 3.78
N LEU A 124 4.60 11.06 2.57
CA LEU A 124 3.41 11.18 1.71
C LEU A 124 2.16 10.66 2.44
N MET A 125 2.22 9.43 2.92
CA MET A 125 1.08 8.81 3.61
C MET A 125 0.71 9.54 4.90
N TYR A 126 1.68 10.03 5.65
CA TYR A 126 1.42 10.82 6.84
C TYR A 126 0.60 12.07 6.53
N PHE A 127 1.07 12.93 5.62
CA PHE A 127 0.39 14.19 5.30
C PHE A 127 -0.94 13.95 4.57
N LEU A 128 -1.01 12.94 3.71
CA LEU A 128 -2.25 12.55 3.03
C LEU A 128 -3.32 12.12 4.05
N PHE A 129 -2.99 11.27 5.01
CA PHE A 129 -3.95 10.84 6.03
C PHE A 129 -4.33 11.97 6.99
N CYS A 130 -3.39 12.85 7.38
CA CYS A 130 -3.73 14.06 8.13
C CYS A 130 -4.74 14.93 7.37
N TYR A 131 -4.51 15.16 6.08
CA TYR A 131 -5.43 15.91 5.22
C TYR A 131 -6.82 15.25 5.15
N LEU A 132 -6.87 13.95 4.89
CA LEU A 132 -8.12 13.20 4.76
C LEU A 132 -8.90 13.18 6.08
N MET A 133 -8.25 13.05 7.21
CA MET A 133 -8.92 13.08 8.53
C MET A 133 -9.48 14.46 8.85
N ASP A 134 -8.79 15.53 8.50
CA ASP A 134 -9.29 16.91 8.68
C ASP A 134 -10.49 17.21 7.77
N HIS A 135 -10.54 16.60 6.59
CA HIS A 135 -11.61 16.83 5.58
C HIS A 135 -12.82 15.92 5.77
N SER A 136 -12.63 14.76 6.38
CA SER A 136 -13.70 13.77 6.56
C SER A 136 -14.63 14.16 7.71
N LYS A 137 -15.70 14.89 7.40
CA LYS A 137 -16.71 15.29 8.39
C LYS A 137 -17.72 14.19 8.72
N THR A 138 -17.94 13.23 7.82
CA THR A 138 -18.94 12.17 7.99
C THR A 138 -18.43 10.82 7.47
N SER A 139 -18.59 9.79 8.28
CA SER A 139 -18.29 8.41 7.86
C SER A 139 -19.50 7.82 7.13
N ASN A 140 -19.44 7.70 5.82
CA ASN A 140 -20.45 6.99 5.04
C ASN A 140 -20.14 5.48 5.06
N LYS A 141 -20.94 4.72 5.82
CA LYS A 141 -20.79 3.26 5.95
C LYS A 141 -20.88 2.54 4.61
N LYS A 142 -21.74 3.01 3.69
CA LYS A 142 -21.91 2.44 2.36
C LYS A 142 -20.63 2.57 1.52
N ILE A 143 -20.04 3.77 1.48
CA ILE A 143 -18.78 4.02 0.74
C ILE A 143 -17.65 3.15 1.31
N ARG A 144 -17.55 3.04 2.64
CA ARG A 144 -16.54 2.19 3.29
C ARG A 144 -16.70 0.72 2.92
N ASN A 145 -17.93 0.20 2.89
CA ASN A 145 -18.19 -1.17 2.47
C ASN A 145 -17.80 -1.40 1.01
N ILE A 146 -18.19 -0.49 0.11
CA ILE A 146 -17.83 -0.55 -1.31
C ILE A 146 -16.31 -0.58 -1.49
N ALA A 147 -15.58 0.31 -0.82
CA ALA A 147 -14.11 0.33 -0.85
C ALA A 147 -13.50 -1.00 -0.37
N THR A 148 -14.07 -1.59 0.69
CA THR A 148 -13.65 -2.90 1.20
C THR A 148 -13.88 -4.01 0.18
N TYR A 149 -15.02 -4.03 -0.51
CA TYR A 149 -15.31 -5.02 -1.55
C TYR A 149 -14.38 -4.87 -2.75
N ILE A 150 -14.12 -3.63 -3.19
CA ILE A 150 -13.13 -3.38 -4.26
C ILE A 150 -11.78 -3.97 -3.86
N TYR A 151 -11.31 -3.68 -2.65
CA TYR A 151 -10.03 -4.19 -2.15
C TYR A 151 -9.97 -5.73 -2.07
N ILE A 152 -11.04 -6.37 -1.65
CA ILE A 152 -11.07 -7.84 -1.52
C ILE A 152 -11.16 -8.53 -2.89
N PHE A 153 -11.96 -7.98 -3.80
CA PHE A 153 -12.28 -8.66 -5.06
C PHE A 153 -11.38 -8.29 -6.24
N HIS A 154 -10.60 -7.17 -6.18
CA HIS A 154 -9.76 -6.79 -7.32
C HIS A 154 -8.77 -7.88 -7.78
N PRO A 155 -8.14 -8.72 -6.91
CA PRO A 155 -7.25 -9.76 -7.40
C PRO A 155 -7.99 -10.84 -8.20
N LEU A 156 -9.23 -11.16 -7.79
CA LEU A 156 -10.08 -12.10 -8.52
C LEU A 156 -10.40 -11.58 -9.92
N PHE A 157 -10.71 -10.28 -10.05
CA PHE A 157 -10.98 -9.67 -11.36
C PHE A 157 -9.74 -9.58 -12.23
N ILE A 158 -8.53 -9.37 -11.66
CA ILE A 158 -7.28 -9.45 -12.43
C ILE A 158 -7.13 -10.82 -13.07
N VAL A 159 -7.31 -11.89 -12.27
CA VAL A 159 -7.22 -13.27 -12.77
C VAL A 159 -8.32 -13.56 -13.78
N GLY A 160 -9.56 -13.15 -13.51
CA GLY A 160 -10.71 -13.34 -14.40
C GLY A 160 -10.53 -12.66 -15.76
N ILE A 161 -10.09 -11.39 -15.77
CA ILE A 161 -9.86 -10.65 -17.03
C ILE A 161 -8.75 -11.31 -17.86
N ARG A 162 -7.63 -11.72 -17.21
CA ARG A 162 -6.56 -12.44 -17.91
C ARG A 162 -7.03 -13.75 -18.49
N PHE A 163 -7.82 -14.51 -17.74
CA PHE A 163 -8.38 -15.79 -18.22
C PHE A 163 -9.31 -15.60 -19.41
N VAL A 164 -10.25 -14.65 -19.33
CA VAL A 164 -11.19 -14.36 -20.42
C VAL A 164 -10.46 -13.83 -21.65
N SER A 165 -9.46 -12.95 -21.46
CA SER A 165 -8.64 -12.42 -22.53
C SER A 165 -7.90 -13.51 -23.29
N GLY A 166 -7.35 -14.51 -22.59
CA GLY A 166 -6.69 -15.66 -23.19
C GLY A 166 -7.64 -16.52 -24.03
N ILE A 167 -8.90 -16.70 -23.58
CA ILE A 167 -9.92 -17.45 -24.36
C ILE A 167 -10.30 -16.72 -25.67
N ILE A 168 -10.43 -15.37 -25.58
CA ILE A 168 -10.87 -14.55 -26.73
C ILE A 168 -9.68 -14.25 -27.68
N GLY A 169 -8.42 -14.50 -27.25
CA GLY A 169 -7.22 -14.21 -28.04
C GLY A 169 -6.90 -12.70 -28.10
N MET A 170 -7.34 -11.90 -27.12
CA MET A 170 -7.15 -10.44 -27.07
C MET A 170 -6.14 -10.01 -25.98
N ASP A 171 -5.18 -10.88 -25.65
CA ASP A 171 -4.20 -10.61 -24.58
C ASP A 171 -3.37 -9.35 -24.82
N LYS A 172 -3.01 -9.09 -26.06
CA LYS A 172 -2.25 -7.89 -26.45
C LYS A 172 -2.94 -6.58 -26.06
N ILE A 173 -4.28 -6.57 -26.09
CA ILE A 173 -5.05 -5.34 -25.77
C ILE A 173 -5.36 -5.28 -24.29
N PHE A 174 -5.86 -6.35 -23.70
CA PHE A 174 -6.42 -6.32 -22.35
C PHE A 174 -5.43 -6.71 -21.25
N VAL A 175 -4.32 -7.37 -21.57
CA VAL A 175 -3.35 -7.86 -20.58
C VAL A 175 -1.98 -7.22 -20.74
N GLU A 176 -1.44 -7.12 -21.95
CA GLU A 176 -0.12 -6.51 -22.18
C GLU A 176 -0.13 -4.99 -21.95
N ASN A 177 -1.28 -4.33 -22.17
CA ASN A 177 -1.44 -2.93 -21.86
C ASN A 177 -1.85 -2.74 -20.39
N ASN A 178 -0.87 -2.40 -19.54
CA ASN A 178 -1.07 -2.19 -18.10
C ASN A 178 -2.16 -1.15 -17.77
N LEU A 179 -2.29 -0.10 -18.58
CA LEU A 179 -3.29 0.94 -18.36
C LEU A 179 -4.71 0.40 -18.61
N ILE A 180 -4.90 -0.33 -19.71
CA ILE A 180 -6.20 -0.90 -20.06
C ILE A 180 -6.60 -1.94 -19.02
N LEU A 181 -5.68 -2.84 -18.64
CA LEU A 181 -5.92 -3.82 -17.59
C LEU A 181 -6.33 -3.15 -16.28
N TYR A 182 -5.59 -2.12 -15.86
CA TYR A 182 -5.91 -1.37 -14.64
C TYR A 182 -7.31 -0.75 -14.68
N LEU A 183 -7.66 -0.06 -15.77
CA LEU A 183 -8.98 0.55 -15.93
C LEU A 183 -10.11 -0.48 -15.92
N LEU A 184 -9.94 -1.59 -16.62
CA LEU A 184 -10.91 -2.68 -16.63
C LEU A 184 -11.12 -3.28 -15.24
N VAL A 185 -10.04 -3.54 -14.51
CA VAL A 185 -10.13 -4.04 -13.13
C VAL A 185 -10.85 -3.02 -12.24
N CYS A 186 -10.51 -1.74 -12.31
CA CYS A 186 -11.16 -0.70 -11.53
C CYS A 186 -12.66 -0.60 -11.83
N ILE A 187 -13.06 -0.61 -13.09
CA ILE A 187 -14.46 -0.50 -13.51
C ILE A 187 -15.25 -1.74 -13.06
N THR A 188 -14.77 -2.92 -13.40
CA THR A 188 -15.48 -4.19 -13.13
C THR A 188 -15.61 -4.44 -11.63
N THR A 189 -14.56 -4.23 -10.83
CA THR A 189 -14.62 -4.39 -9.38
C THR A 189 -15.52 -3.36 -8.72
N THR A 190 -15.55 -2.12 -9.23
CA THR A 190 -16.43 -1.07 -8.71
C THR A 190 -17.89 -1.41 -8.96
N ILE A 191 -18.24 -1.80 -10.19
CA ILE A 191 -19.61 -2.24 -10.53
C ILE A 191 -20.03 -3.40 -9.63
N PHE A 192 -19.18 -4.40 -9.48
CA PHE A 192 -19.44 -5.56 -8.64
C PHE A 192 -19.66 -5.18 -7.16
N ALA A 193 -18.84 -4.29 -6.63
CA ALA A 193 -18.97 -3.81 -5.25
C ALA A 193 -20.30 -3.07 -5.01
N PHE A 194 -20.73 -2.25 -5.99
CA PHE A 194 -22.04 -1.59 -5.93
C PHE A 194 -23.20 -2.59 -5.97
N LEU A 195 -23.11 -3.62 -6.81
CA LEU A 195 -24.13 -4.67 -6.89
C LEU A 195 -24.26 -5.43 -5.57
N ILE A 196 -23.16 -5.82 -4.95
CA ILE A 196 -23.18 -6.48 -3.64
C ILE A 196 -23.85 -5.59 -2.58
N GLU A 197 -23.51 -4.30 -2.52
CA GLU A 197 -24.08 -3.40 -1.52
C GLU A 197 -25.59 -3.21 -1.77
N LYS A 198 -26.03 -3.12 -3.02
CA LYS A 198 -27.45 -3.04 -3.39
C LYS A 198 -28.22 -4.30 -3.01
N ILE A 199 -27.68 -5.48 -3.27
CA ILE A 199 -28.28 -6.77 -2.86
C ILE A 199 -28.45 -6.83 -1.35
N LYS A 200 -27.44 -6.42 -0.59
CA LYS A 200 -27.51 -6.37 0.88
C LYS A 200 -28.59 -5.41 1.39
N GLU A 201 -28.80 -4.28 0.74
CA GLU A 201 -29.86 -3.34 1.08
C GLU A 201 -31.25 -3.97 0.85
N VAL A 202 -31.46 -4.65 -0.27
CA VAL A 202 -32.72 -5.33 -0.59
C VAL A 202 -33.02 -6.42 0.43
N VAL A 203 -32.09 -7.35 0.65
CA VAL A 203 -32.25 -8.45 1.63
C VAL A 203 -32.50 -7.93 3.06
N LYS A 204 -31.91 -6.80 3.43
CA LYS A 204 -32.14 -6.19 4.73
C LYS A 204 -33.54 -5.58 4.87
N ASN A 205 -34.09 -5.02 3.78
CA ASN A 205 -35.44 -4.44 3.78
C ASN A 205 -36.53 -5.51 3.78
N GLU A 206 -36.30 -6.68 3.17
CA GLU A 206 -37.22 -7.82 3.19
C GLU A 206 -37.32 -8.52 4.58
N ARG A 207 -36.30 -8.32 5.43
CA ARG A 207 -36.28 -8.89 6.79
C ARG A 207 -36.86 -7.98 7.88
N LYS A 208 -37.35 -6.82 7.51
CA LYS A 208 -38.07 -5.88 8.39
C LYS A 208 -39.56 -5.93 8.17
#